data_b14a1ee359a2a21d2e06f16c40f00475
#
_entry.id   b14a1ee359a2a21d2e06f16c40f00475
#
_cell.length_a   1.000
_cell.length_b   1.000
_cell.length_c   1.000
_cell.angle_alpha   90.00
_cell.angle_beta   90.00
_cell.angle_gamma   90.00
#
_symmetry.space_group_name_H-M   'P 1'
#
loop_
_entity.id
_entity.type
_entity.pdbx_description
1 polymer ?
#
loop_
_entity_poly.entity_id
_entity_poly.type
_entity_poly.pdbx_seq_one_letter_code
_entity_poly.pdbx_strand_id
1 'polypeptide(L)'
;MFFKPAVAAPGGNILSTFPVPLGSFAVLSGTSMATPFIAGVSALLFGVKGNSADVGRGARNLFETTAQLVTSNFTAGAPLQTAAQQGAGLVNALQALTTNIIIQPGELLTNDTANFVGLYVRGAPFVKCVNAHVYLQAYFHYHEQW
;
A
#
# COMPACT_ATOMS: atom_id res chain seq x y z
N MET A 1 -0.09 -9.83 -12.82
CA MET A 1 1.17 -9.63 -12.06
C MET A 1 0.94 -8.45 -11.15
N PHE A 2 1.29 -8.52 -9.85
CA PHE A 2 1.09 -7.39 -8.93
C PHE A 2 2.40 -6.63 -8.78
N PHE A 3 2.29 -5.30 -8.71
CA PHE A 3 3.44 -4.45 -8.44
C PHE A 3 3.96 -4.68 -7.01
N LYS A 4 5.27 -4.62 -6.83
CA LYS A 4 5.94 -4.79 -5.54
C LYS A 4 6.99 -3.71 -5.32
N PRO A 5 7.07 -3.19 -4.09
CA PRO A 5 6.25 -3.49 -2.90
C PRO A 5 4.82 -2.93 -3.04
N ALA A 6 3.84 -3.51 -2.33
CA ALA A 6 2.50 -2.96 -2.25
C ALA A 6 2.44 -1.71 -1.35
N VAL A 7 3.07 -1.80 -0.18
CA VAL A 7 3.20 -0.73 0.81
C VAL A 7 4.57 -0.79 1.47
N ALA A 8 5.00 0.30 2.05
CA ALA A 8 6.16 0.38 2.93
C ALA A 8 5.74 0.24 4.40
N ALA A 9 6.66 -0.22 5.23
CA ALA A 9 6.50 -0.28 6.69
C ALA A 9 7.84 0.00 7.38
N PRO A 10 7.82 0.37 8.68
CA PRO A 10 9.04 0.55 9.45
C PRO A 10 9.92 -0.69 9.42
N GLY A 11 11.15 -0.53 8.98
CA GLY A 11 12.11 -1.63 8.84
C GLY A 11 13.57 -1.19 9.00
N GLY A 12 13.80 0.08 9.40
CA GLY A 12 15.13 0.63 9.64
C GLY A 12 15.45 0.71 11.13
N ASN A 13 16.64 0.22 11.53
CA ASN A 13 17.13 0.27 12.92
C ASN A 13 16.14 -0.33 13.94
N ILE A 14 15.58 -1.47 13.62
CA ILE A 14 14.60 -2.16 14.47
C ILE A 14 15.34 -3.00 15.51
N LEU A 15 15.15 -2.64 16.78
CA LEU A 15 15.60 -3.46 17.93
C LEU A 15 14.58 -4.59 18.14
N SER A 16 15.05 -5.81 18.13
CA SER A 16 14.20 -6.99 18.39
C SER A 16 15.00 -8.13 19.02
N THR A 17 14.28 -9.17 19.39
CA THR A 17 14.89 -10.40 19.93
C THR A 17 15.75 -11.08 18.85
N PHE A 18 16.85 -11.65 19.32
CA PHE A 18 17.81 -12.36 18.50
C PHE A 18 18.19 -13.68 19.18
N PRO A 19 18.70 -14.69 18.48
CA PRO A 19 19.08 -15.95 19.11
C PRO A 19 20.02 -15.73 20.29
N VAL A 20 19.72 -16.40 21.43
CA VAL A 20 20.47 -16.24 22.68
C VAL A 20 21.99 -16.44 22.50
N PRO A 21 22.46 -17.45 21.74
CA PRO A 21 23.90 -17.63 21.51
C PRO A 21 24.58 -16.49 20.74
N LEU A 22 23.79 -15.62 20.06
CA LEU A 22 24.25 -14.50 19.26
C LEU A 22 24.00 -13.13 19.92
N GLY A 23 23.60 -13.13 21.23
CA GLY A 23 23.48 -11.89 22.00
C GLY A 23 22.07 -11.52 22.43
N SER A 24 21.06 -12.36 22.21
CA SER A 24 19.66 -12.22 22.66
C SER A 24 18.88 -11.06 22.02
N PHE A 25 19.53 -9.94 21.68
CA PHE A 25 18.92 -8.77 21.04
C PHE A 25 19.84 -8.26 19.94
N ALA A 26 19.24 -7.72 18.88
CA ALA A 26 19.97 -7.06 17.80
C ALA A 26 19.17 -5.91 17.21
N VAL A 27 19.88 -4.93 16.67
CA VAL A 27 19.30 -3.85 15.86
C VAL A 27 19.59 -4.17 14.40
N LEU A 28 18.53 -4.39 13.62
CA LEU A 28 18.66 -4.76 12.21
C LEU A 28 17.82 -3.83 11.33
N SER A 29 18.21 -3.73 10.07
CA SER A 29 17.48 -2.98 9.06
C SER A 29 17.20 -3.87 7.85
N GLY A 30 15.99 -3.80 7.33
CA GLY A 30 15.61 -4.54 6.12
C GLY A 30 14.10 -4.73 5.99
N THR A 31 13.70 -5.20 4.84
CA THR A 31 12.31 -5.61 4.57
C THR A 31 11.88 -6.79 5.45
N SER A 32 12.84 -7.59 5.92
CA SER A 32 12.60 -8.66 6.90
C SER A 32 12.09 -8.13 8.24
N MET A 33 12.44 -6.90 8.62
CA MET A 33 11.96 -6.23 9.83
C MET A 33 10.62 -5.53 9.59
N ALA A 34 10.37 -5.05 8.38
CA ALA A 34 9.10 -4.48 7.98
C ALA A 34 7.97 -5.52 7.86
N THR A 35 8.30 -6.75 7.47
CA THR A 35 7.31 -7.83 7.28
C THR A 35 6.51 -8.15 8.54
N PRO A 36 7.11 -8.40 9.72
CA PRO A 36 6.36 -8.67 10.94
C PRO A 36 5.53 -7.47 11.41
N PHE A 37 5.92 -6.24 11.06
CA PHE A 37 5.09 -5.06 11.32
C PHE A 37 3.77 -5.15 10.56
N ILE A 38 3.81 -5.45 9.26
CA ILE A 38 2.58 -5.64 8.44
C ILE A 38 1.77 -6.84 8.95
N ALA A 39 2.42 -7.92 9.37
CA ALA A 39 1.73 -9.06 9.96
C ALA A 39 0.96 -8.65 11.23
N GLY A 40 1.56 -7.84 12.10
CA GLY A 40 0.92 -7.30 13.30
C GLY A 40 -0.27 -6.40 12.97
N VAL A 41 -0.12 -5.48 11.99
CA VAL A 41 -1.23 -4.63 11.53
C VAL A 41 -2.36 -5.46 10.93
N SER A 42 -2.03 -6.53 10.20
CA SER A 42 -3.02 -7.47 9.66
C SER A 42 -3.77 -8.22 10.76
N ALA A 43 -3.08 -8.65 11.81
CA ALA A 43 -3.71 -9.28 12.97
C ALA A 43 -4.69 -8.34 13.68
N LEU A 44 -4.30 -7.06 13.86
CA LEU A 44 -5.19 -6.02 14.40
C LEU A 44 -6.40 -5.80 13.48
N LEU A 45 -6.19 -5.80 12.16
CA LEU A 45 -7.29 -5.66 11.19
C LEU A 45 -8.32 -6.78 11.36
N PHE A 46 -7.88 -8.03 11.47
CA PHE A 46 -8.77 -9.17 11.72
C PHE A 46 -9.47 -9.08 13.08
N GLY A 47 -8.80 -8.54 14.09
CA GLY A 47 -9.42 -8.29 15.40
C GLY A 47 -10.54 -7.27 15.36
N VAL A 48 -10.40 -6.22 14.55
CA VAL A 48 -11.38 -5.11 14.47
C VAL A 48 -12.47 -5.37 13.43
N LYS A 49 -12.11 -5.85 12.23
CA LYS A 49 -13.04 -6.02 11.10
C LYS A 49 -13.55 -7.46 10.93
N GLY A 50 -13.11 -8.38 11.77
CA GLY A 50 -13.44 -9.79 11.71
C GLY A 50 -12.49 -10.59 10.82
N ASN A 51 -12.53 -11.92 10.96
CA ASN A 51 -11.63 -12.87 10.32
C ASN A 51 -12.21 -13.53 9.06
N SER A 52 -13.14 -12.87 8.37
CA SER A 52 -13.72 -13.41 7.15
C SER A 52 -12.70 -13.43 6.00
N ALA A 53 -12.92 -14.33 5.04
CA ALA A 53 -12.10 -14.39 3.84
C ALA A 53 -12.13 -13.10 3.02
N ASP A 54 -13.22 -12.32 3.11
CA ASP A 54 -13.35 -11.05 2.39
C ASP A 54 -12.48 -9.96 3.00
N VAL A 55 -12.37 -9.92 4.34
CA VAL A 55 -11.43 -9.03 5.02
C VAL A 55 -9.99 -9.35 4.61
N GLY A 56 -9.64 -10.65 4.57
CA GLY A 56 -8.32 -11.08 4.14
C GLY A 56 -8.00 -10.70 2.68
N ARG A 57 -8.93 -10.93 1.77
CA ARG A 57 -8.78 -10.56 0.35
C ARG A 57 -8.72 -9.04 0.13
N GLY A 58 -9.43 -8.27 0.94
CA GLY A 58 -9.47 -6.82 0.88
C GLY A 58 -8.31 -6.12 1.60
N ALA A 59 -7.57 -6.81 2.46
CA ALA A 59 -6.55 -6.22 3.33
C ALA A 59 -5.48 -5.44 2.55
N ARG A 60 -4.98 -6.00 1.45
CA ARG A 60 -3.99 -5.33 0.59
C ARG A 60 -4.53 -3.99 0.08
N ASN A 61 -5.70 -4.00 -0.56
CA ASN A 61 -6.30 -2.79 -1.10
C ASN A 61 -6.58 -1.75 -0.02
N LEU A 62 -6.94 -2.21 1.18
CA LEU A 62 -7.17 -1.34 2.32
C LEU A 62 -5.87 -0.66 2.78
N PHE A 63 -4.78 -1.40 2.89
CA PHE A 63 -3.47 -0.84 3.24
C PHE A 63 -2.97 0.13 2.16
N GLU A 64 -3.13 -0.21 0.88
CA GLU A 64 -2.78 0.68 -0.24
C GLU A 64 -3.63 1.95 -0.22
N THR A 65 -4.94 1.85 0.04
CA THR A 65 -5.86 3.00 0.11
C THR A 65 -5.50 3.99 1.22
N THR A 66 -5.02 3.48 2.35
CA THR A 66 -4.75 4.27 3.57
C THR A 66 -3.29 4.62 3.77
N ALA A 67 -2.41 4.16 2.88
CA ALA A 67 -0.98 4.43 2.96
C ALA A 67 -0.67 5.92 2.82
N GLN A 68 0.36 6.38 3.50
CA GLN A 68 0.86 7.75 3.45
C GLN A 68 2.12 7.82 2.59
N LEU A 69 2.10 8.67 1.57
CA LEU A 69 3.28 8.89 0.76
C LEU A 69 4.41 9.50 1.59
N VAL A 70 5.61 8.95 1.42
CA VAL A 70 6.82 9.45 2.08
C VAL A 70 7.73 10.16 1.08
N THR A 71 8.45 11.16 1.56
CA THR A 71 9.43 11.90 0.77
C THR A 71 10.74 11.12 0.63
N SER A 72 11.52 11.42 -0.39
CA SER A 72 12.80 10.77 -0.67
C SER A 72 13.86 11.03 0.41
N ASN A 73 13.71 12.13 1.16
CA ASN A 73 14.54 12.48 2.30
C ASN A 73 13.76 13.35 3.28
N PHE A 74 14.36 13.73 4.41
CA PHE A 74 13.74 14.55 5.46
C PHE A 74 13.85 16.07 5.24
N THR A 75 14.29 16.51 4.06
CA THR A 75 14.38 17.94 3.73
C THR A 75 13.01 18.49 3.37
N ALA A 76 12.66 19.67 3.85
CA ALA A 76 11.41 20.32 3.49
C ALA A 76 11.35 20.56 1.98
N GLY A 77 10.25 20.16 1.34
CA GLY A 77 10.07 20.24 -0.11
C GLY A 77 10.74 19.12 -0.90
N ALA A 78 11.30 18.09 -0.25
CA ALA A 78 11.82 16.93 -0.96
C ALA A 78 10.72 16.25 -1.81
N PRO A 79 11.08 15.75 -3.01
CA PRO A 79 10.13 15.02 -3.85
C PRO A 79 9.69 13.73 -3.14
N LEU A 80 8.54 13.22 -3.53
CA LEU A 80 8.04 11.93 -3.06
C LEU A 80 8.98 10.81 -3.52
N GLN A 81 9.11 9.80 -2.67
CA GLN A 81 9.80 8.57 -3.03
C GLN A 81 9.07 7.85 -4.18
N THR A 82 9.80 7.08 -4.97
CA THR A 82 9.21 6.37 -6.10
C THR A 82 8.29 5.23 -5.64
N ALA A 83 7.26 4.93 -6.43
CA ALA A 83 6.39 3.79 -6.16
C ALA A 83 7.15 2.46 -6.15
N ALA A 84 8.26 2.34 -6.89
CA ALA A 84 9.13 1.16 -6.87
C ALA A 84 9.80 0.92 -5.51
N GLN A 85 9.92 1.95 -4.68
CA GLN A 85 10.52 1.86 -3.35
C GLN A 85 9.49 1.83 -2.23
N GLN A 86 8.39 2.58 -2.35
CA GLN A 86 7.41 2.68 -1.28
C GLN A 86 6.07 2.01 -1.59
N GLY A 87 5.81 1.56 -2.82
CA GLY A 87 4.47 1.13 -3.23
C GLY A 87 3.48 2.28 -3.14
N ALA A 88 2.33 2.05 -2.51
CA ALA A 88 1.34 3.08 -2.22
C ALA A 88 1.76 4.05 -1.10
N GLY A 89 2.84 3.76 -0.38
CA GLY A 89 3.36 4.57 0.72
C GLY A 89 3.53 3.80 2.02
N LEU A 90 3.84 4.51 3.09
CA LEU A 90 3.98 3.96 4.43
C LEU A 90 2.61 3.56 4.99
N VAL A 91 2.49 2.33 5.49
CA VAL A 91 1.24 1.82 6.06
C VAL A 91 0.78 2.69 7.24
N ASN A 92 -0.49 3.04 7.25
CA ASN A 92 -1.15 3.74 8.35
C ASN A 92 -2.14 2.79 9.02
N ALA A 93 -1.72 2.17 10.12
CA ALA A 93 -2.52 1.20 10.84
C ALA A 93 -3.85 1.80 11.33
N LEU A 94 -3.83 3.00 11.94
CA LEU A 94 -5.03 3.63 12.46
C LEU A 94 -6.07 3.87 11.36
N GLN A 95 -5.67 4.46 10.25
CA GLN A 95 -6.57 4.70 9.13
C GLN A 95 -7.08 3.39 8.53
N ALA A 96 -6.23 2.36 8.38
CA ALA A 96 -6.65 1.06 7.88
C ALA A 96 -7.70 0.39 8.77
N LEU A 97 -7.61 0.55 10.10
CA LEU A 97 -8.57 -0.02 11.05
C LEU A 97 -9.90 0.74 11.10
N THR A 98 -9.86 2.05 10.91
CA THR A 98 -11.03 2.93 11.13
C THR A 98 -11.78 3.28 9.84
N THR A 99 -11.12 3.26 8.68
CA THR A 99 -11.78 3.63 7.42
C THR A 99 -12.79 2.60 6.95
N ASN A 100 -13.84 3.09 6.30
CA ASN A 100 -14.81 2.29 5.54
C ASN A 100 -14.64 2.48 4.02
N ILE A 101 -13.60 3.18 3.59
CA ILE A 101 -13.32 3.47 2.19
C ILE A 101 -12.23 2.52 1.69
N ILE A 102 -12.48 1.84 0.58
CA ILE A 102 -11.51 1.02 -0.12
C ILE A 102 -11.50 1.42 -1.59
N ILE A 103 -10.33 1.73 -2.12
CA ILE A 103 -10.13 2.01 -3.54
C ILE A 103 -9.83 0.69 -4.26
N GLN A 104 -10.57 0.41 -5.31
CA GLN A 104 -10.37 -0.78 -6.14
C GLN A 104 -10.48 -0.41 -7.63
N PRO A 105 -9.58 -0.93 -8.46
CA PRO A 105 -8.40 -1.73 -8.10
C PRO A 105 -7.33 -0.88 -7.41
N GLY A 106 -6.53 -1.47 -6.52
CA GLY A 106 -5.42 -0.80 -5.82
C GLY A 106 -4.26 -0.43 -6.74
N GLU A 107 -4.19 -1.07 -7.92
CA GLU A 107 -3.19 -0.78 -8.95
C GLU A 107 -3.78 -0.96 -10.34
N LEU A 108 -3.31 -0.15 -11.28
CA LEU A 108 -3.66 -0.24 -12.70
C LEU A 108 -2.43 -0.73 -13.47
N LEU A 109 -2.56 -1.90 -14.10
CA LEU A 109 -1.54 -2.46 -14.97
C LEU A 109 -1.97 -2.24 -16.42
N THR A 110 -1.22 -1.43 -17.14
CA THR A 110 -1.37 -1.29 -18.59
C THR A 110 -0.40 -2.26 -19.27
N ASN A 111 -0.93 -3.11 -20.16
CA ASN A 111 -0.10 -4.02 -20.96
C ASN A 111 0.42 -3.25 -22.18
N ASP A 112 1.41 -2.41 -21.97
CA ASP A 112 1.93 -1.48 -22.96
C ASP A 112 3.39 -1.83 -23.30
N THR A 113 3.57 -2.94 -24.01
CA THR A 113 4.90 -3.38 -24.42
C THR A 113 5.26 -2.99 -25.86
N ALA A 114 4.30 -2.54 -26.68
CA ALA A 114 4.50 -2.34 -28.11
C ALA A 114 4.25 -0.90 -28.59
N ASN A 115 3.48 -0.09 -27.90
CA ASN A 115 3.10 1.26 -28.32
C ASN A 115 3.15 2.23 -27.14
N PHE A 116 3.52 3.49 -27.41
CA PHE A 116 3.45 4.58 -26.44
C PHE A 116 1.98 4.92 -26.19
N VAL A 117 1.41 4.44 -25.11
CA VAL A 117 0.05 4.77 -24.71
C VAL A 117 0.09 5.78 -23.57
N GLY A 118 -0.32 7.02 -23.83
CA GLY A 118 -0.55 8.00 -22.79
C GLY A 118 -1.86 7.67 -22.06
N LEU A 119 -1.77 7.19 -20.82
CA LEU A 119 -2.96 6.99 -19.99
C LEU A 119 -3.37 8.30 -19.33
N TYR A 120 -4.45 8.92 -19.83
CA TYR A 120 -5.08 10.06 -19.18
C TYR A 120 -6.24 9.57 -18.31
N VAL A 121 -6.07 9.58 -16.98
CA VAL A 121 -7.18 9.35 -16.06
C VAL A 121 -7.92 10.66 -15.84
N ARG A 122 -9.04 10.85 -16.53
CA ARG A 122 -9.97 11.95 -16.29
C ARG A 122 -11.14 11.42 -15.46
N GLY A 123 -11.12 11.71 -14.19
CA GLY A 123 -12.17 11.30 -13.25
C GLY A 123 -11.60 10.64 -12.00
N ALA A 124 -12.35 10.66 -10.92
CA ALA A 124 -11.96 10.03 -9.68
C ALA A 124 -11.97 8.50 -9.84
N PRO A 125 -11.04 7.79 -9.20
CA PRO A 125 -10.99 6.33 -9.20
C PRO A 125 -12.28 5.74 -8.62
N PHE A 126 -12.57 4.48 -8.94
CA PHE A 126 -13.66 3.74 -8.29
C PHE A 126 -13.41 3.69 -6.78
N VAL A 127 -14.21 4.42 -6.02
CA VAL A 127 -14.21 4.36 -4.56
C VAL A 127 -15.41 3.54 -4.14
N LYS A 128 -15.18 2.36 -3.60
CA LYS A 128 -16.23 1.58 -2.96
C LYS A 128 -16.29 1.94 -1.48
N CYS A 129 -17.25 2.76 -1.10
CA CYS A 129 -17.57 2.94 0.31
C CYS A 129 -18.44 1.78 0.79
N VAL A 130 -18.05 1.13 1.88
CA VAL A 130 -18.76 -0.07 2.41
C VAL A 130 -20.17 0.26 2.88
N ASN A 131 -20.48 1.52 3.23
CA ASN A 131 -21.80 1.97 3.71
C ASN A 131 -22.46 3.07 2.86
N ALA A 132 -21.86 3.47 1.76
CA ALA A 132 -22.49 4.38 0.81
C ALA A 132 -22.10 3.92 -0.61
N HIS A 133 -23.09 3.62 -1.43
CA HIS A 133 -22.86 3.25 -2.83
C HIS A 133 -22.45 4.51 -3.63
N VAL A 134 -21.22 4.93 -3.47
CA VAL A 134 -20.62 5.96 -4.33
C VAL A 134 -19.79 5.22 -5.37
N TYR A 135 -20.31 5.13 -6.58
CA TYR A 135 -19.55 4.64 -7.73
C TYR A 135 -18.88 5.84 -8.40
N LEU A 136 -17.57 5.95 -8.25
CA LEU A 136 -16.77 6.86 -9.07
C LEU A 136 -16.27 6.08 -10.28
N GLN A 137 -16.75 6.42 -11.45
CA GLN A 137 -16.40 5.76 -12.70
C GLN A 137 -15.17 6.46 -13.31
N ALA A 138 -14.05 5.76 -13.37
CA ALA A 138 -12.88 6.22 -14.12
C ALA A 138 -13.10 5.94 -15.60
N TYR A 139 -13.08 6.98 -16.43
CA TYR A 139 -13.09 6.84 -17.87
C TYR A 139 -11.65 6.81 -18.38
N PHE A 140 -11.29 5.73 -19.04
CA PHE A 140 -10.04 5.63 -19.78
C PHE A 140 -10.27 6.14 -21.21
N HIS A 141 -9.57 7.20 -21.59
CA HIS A 141 -9.53 7.62 -23.00
C HIS A 141 -8.22 7.12 -23.59
N TYR A 142 -8.33 6.22 -24.54
CA TYR A 142 -7.23 5.83 -25.41
C TYR A 142 -7.03 6.95 -26.43
N HIS A 143 -5.89 7.60 -26.43
CA HIS A 143 -5.46 8.46 -27.51
C HIS A 143 -4.40 7.72 -28.30
N GLU A 144 -4.76 7.15 -29.45
CA GLU A 144 -3.80 6.76 -30.48
C GLU A 144 -3.24 8.05 -31.08
N GLN A 145 -1.98 8.33 -30.83
CA GLN A 145 -1.26 9.32 -31.63
C GLN A 145 -0.53 8.54 -32.74
N TRP A 146 -0.92 8.87 -33.97
CA TRP A 146 -0.27 8.44 -35.22
C TRP A 146 1.04 9.19 -35.41
#